data_cf7c1eef23cb18c67d0a49d1d9d7282b
#
_entry.id   cf7c1eef23cb18c67d0a49d1d9d7282b
#
_cell.length_a   1.000
_cell.length_b   1.000
_cell.length_c   1.000
_cell.angle_alpha   90.00
_cell.angle_beta   90.00
_cell.angle_gamma   90.00
#
_symmetry.space_group_name_H-M   'P 1'
#
loop_
_entity.id
_entity.type
_entity.pdbx_description
1 polymer ?
#
loop_
_entity_poly.entity_id
_entity_poly.type
_entity_poly.pdbx_seq_one_letter_code
_entity_poly.pdbx_strand_id
1 'polypeptide(L)'
;LKAKTMKYASIANKKHYMDKFSYSIGLGIGQNLSSMGIANLSVDDFAQAIKDVLEGNQTAISHQEAREIVNKYFEELEAKMGAAAIEQGKAFLEENKKRAGVVTLPSGLQYEIIKEGTGKKPQATDQVKCHYEGTLIDGTLFDSSVQRGEPAVFGVNQVIPGWVEALQLMPEGSKWKLYIPSELGYGARGAGEMIPPHSTLVFEVELLEVL
;
A
#
# COMPACT_ATOMS: atom_id res chain seq x y z
N LEU A 1 28.02 47.67 57.49
CA LEU A 1 27.34 47.36 56.19
C LEU A 1 27.86 46.05 55.68
N LYS A 2 27.03 44.97 55.80
CA LYS A 2 27.37 43.65 55.28
C LYS A 2 26.78 43.51 53.86
N ALA A 3 27.65 43.38 52.86
CA ALA A 3 27.27 43.09 51.52
C ALA A 3 26.78 41.66 51.44
N LYS A 4 25.51 41.44 50.98
CA LYS A 4 24.95 40.16 50.66
C LYS A 4 25.50 39.71 49.30
N THR A 5 26.43 38.77 49.32
CA THR A 5 26.89 38.08 48.12
C THR A 5 25.81 37.11 47.68
N MET A 6 25.10 37.42 46.60
CA MET A 6 24.22 36.48 45.91
C MET A 6 25.07 35.40 45.21
N LYS A 7 25.00 34.19 45.71
CA LYS A 7 25.50 33.02 45.00
C LYS A 7 24.56 32.71 43.84
N TYR A 8 24.94 33.05 42.62
CA TYR A 8 24.37 32.44 41.44
C TYR A 8 24.88 31.01 41.38
N ALA A 9 23.99 30.04 41.66
CA ALA A 9 24.26 28.65 41.42
C ALA A 9 24.39 28.44 39.89
N SER A 10 25.62 28.19 39.46
CA SER A 10 25.92 27.70 38.11
C SER A 10 25.13 26.44 37.88
N ILE A 11 24.15 26.48 36.96
CA ILE A 11 23.54 25.28 36.37
C ILE A 11 24.66 24.66 35.54
N ALA A 12 25.35 23.71 36.13
CA ALA A 12 26.36 22.93 35.46
C ALA A 12 25.71 22.24 34.27
N ASN A 13 26.16 22.62 33.09
CA ASN A 13 25.85 21.99 31.80
C ASN A 13 26.29 20.51 31.87
N LYS A 14 25.44 19.62 32.34
CA LYS A 14 25.68 18.18 32.27
C LYS A 14 25.77 17.84 30.78
N LYS A 15 26.99 17.68 30.28
CA LYS A 15 27.21 17.08 28.96
C LYS A 15 26.39 15.80 28.91
N HIS A 16 25.27 15.81 28.19
CA HIS A 16 24.46 14.65 27.98
C HIS A 16 25.25 13.69 27.10
N TYR A 17 25.87 12.69 27.72
CA TYR A 17 26.48 11.61 26.98
C TYR A 17 25.37 10.72 26.46
N MET A 18 25.19 10.70 25.13
CA MET A 18 24.24 9.85 24.46
C MET A 18 24.52 8.37 24.82
N ASP A 19 23.55 7.71 25.43
CA ASP A 19 23.58 6.25 25.57
C ASP A 19 23.26 5.61 24.23
N LYS A 20 24.26 4.94 23.64
CA LYS A 20 24.14 4.35 22.30
C LYS A 20 23.10 3.25 22.23
N PHE A 21 22.91 2.47 23.30
CA PHE A 21 21.90 1.41 23.34
C PHE A 21 20.49 2.00 23.28
N SER A 22 20.16 2.92 24.16
CA SER A 22 18.86 3.61 24.17
C SER A 22 18.56 4.33 22.85
N TYR A 23 19.57 4.99 22.26
CA TYR A 23 19.46 5.64 20.98
C TYR A 23 19.17 4.64 19.85
N SER A 24 19.80 3.45 19.85
CA SER A 24 19.58 2.40 18.86
C SER A 24 18.14 1.85 18.91
N ILE A 25 17.60 1.66 20.12
CA ILE A 25 16.20 1.27 20.30
C ILE A 25 15.28 2.35 19.73
N GLY A 26 15.57 3.62 20.04
CA GLY A 26 14.81 4.78 19.52
C GLY A 26 14.81 4.85 17.99
N LEU A 27 15.95 4.56 17.34
CA LEU A 27 16.04 4.50 15.87
C LEU A 27 15.09 3.45 15.28
N GLY A 28 15.07 2.25 15.83
CA GLY A 28 14.21 1.16 15.36
C GLY A 28 12.73 1.50 15.52
N ILE A 29 12.34 2.05 16.66
CA ILE A 29 10.97 2.49 16.92
C ILE A 29 10.60 3.63 15.97
N GLY A 30 11.46 4.63 15.79
CA GLY A 30 11.21 5.77 14.90
C GLY A 30 11.02 5.34 13.44
N GLN A 31 11.81 4.38 12.95
CA GLN A 31 11.63 3.82 11.61
C GLN A 31 10.28 3.11 11.46
N ASN A 32 9.88 2.30 12.45
CA ASN A 32 8.60 1.62 12.42
C ASN A 32 7.43 2.61 12.42
N LEU A 33 7.46 3.62 13.30
CA LEU A 33 6.43 4.66 13.35
C LEU A 33 6.32 5.43 12.02
N SER A 34 7.46 5.75 11.42
CA SER A 34 7.51 6.41 10.11
C SER A 34 6.91 5.55 9.00
N SER A 35 7.24 4.25 8.96
CA SER A 35 6.69 3.31 7.96
C SER A 35 5.17 3.09 8.12
N MET A 36 4.65 3.25 9.34
CA MET A 36 3.21 3.21 9.63
C MET A 36 2.49 4.53 9.30
N GLY A 37 3.17 5.54 8.77
CA GLY A 37 2.58 6.83 8.41
C GLY A 37 2.33 7.77 9.60
N ILE A 38 2.91 7.48 10.77
CA ILE A 38 2.76 8.32 11.97
C ILE A 38 3.77 9.48 11.89
N ALA A 39 3.29 10.64 11.44
CA ALA A 39 4.14 11.83 11.24
C ALA A 39 4.14 12.84 12.41
N ASN A 40 3.07 12.85 13.22
CA ASN A 40 2.83 13.89 14.25
C ASN A 40 2.81 13.27 15.65
N LEU A 41 3.93 12.64 16.06
CA LEU A 41 4.06 12.11 17.40
C LEU A 41 4.72 13.15 18.32
N SER A 42 4.12 13.41 19.50
CA SER A 42 4.80 14.11 20.59
C SER A 42 5.86 13.20 21.20
N VAL A 43 7.12 13.46 20.87
CA VAL A 43 8.25 12.65 21.36
C VAL A 43 8.38 12.73 22.87
N ASP A 44 8.05 13.87 23.47
CA ASP A 44 8.14 14.09 24.92
C ASP A 44 7.10 13.24 25.66
N ASP A 45 5.83 13.23 25.20
CA ASP A 45 4.79 12.41 25.79
C ASP A 45 5.06 10.90 25.59
N PHE A 46 5.60 10.53 24.42
CA PHE A 46 6.02 9.17 24.12
C PHE A 46 7.14 8.71 25.08
N ALA A 47 8.17 9.55 25.28
CA ALA A 47 9.25 9.24 26.21
C ALA A 47 8.77 9.17 27.66
N GLN A 48 7.81 10.05 28.05
CA GLN A 48 7.22 10.03 29.39
C GLN A 48 6.43 8.73 29.62
N ALA A 49 5.64 8.29 28.64
CA ALA A 49 4.88 7.04 28.75
C ALA A 49 5.81 5.82 28.92
N ILE A 50 6.91 5.77 28.15
CA ILE A 50 7.93 4.71 28.32
C ILE A 50 8.51 4.75 29.74
N LYS A 51 8.85 5.92 30.23
CA LYS A 51 9.38 6.10 31.59
C LYS A 51 8.43 5.62 32.65
N ASP A 52 7.16 5.99 32.55
CA ASP A 52 6.12 5.60 33.53
C ASP A 52 5.97 4.06 33.58
N VAL A 53 5.98 3.41 32.43
CA VAL A 53 5.91 1.94 32.37
C VAL A 53 7.16 1.27 32.94
N LEU A 54 8.36 1.74 32.61
CA LEU A 54 9.62 1.13 33.07
C LEU A 54 9.89 1.33 34.55
N GLU A 55 9.43 2.45 35.11
CA GLU A 55 9.59 2.78 36.54
C GLU A 55 8.42 2.27 37.39
N GLY A 56 7.35 1.72 36.77
CA GLY A 56 6.15 1.27 37.47
C GLY A 56 5.29 2.42 38.05
N ASN A 57 5.39 3.60 37.45
CA ASN A 57 4.60 4.76 37.82
C ASN A 57 3.14 4.61 37.34
N GLN A 58 2.26 5.40 37.94
CA GLN A 58 0.89 5.54 37.42
C GLN A 58 0.93 6.24 36.05
N THR A 59 0.35 5.59 35.02
CA THR A 59 0.23 6.16 33.68
C THR A 59 -0.83 7.27 33.63
N ALA A 60 -0.62 8.27 32.78
CA ALA A 60 -1.54 9.42 32.64
C ALA A 60 -2.93 9.00 32.11
N ILE A 61 -3.00 7.92 31.33
CA ILE A 61 -4.24 7.30 30.82
C ILE A 61 -4.20 5.79 31.06
N SER A 62 -5.36 5.15 31.08
CA SER A 62 -5.43 3.70 31.22
C SER A 62 -4.96 2.97 29.95
N HIS A 63 -4.51 1.71 30.09
CA HIS A 63 -4.16 0.89 28.92
C HIS A 63 -5.34 0.63 27.97
N GLN A 64 -6.57 0.64 28.48
CA GLN A 64 -7.76 0.51 27.66
C GLN A 64 -7.99 1.77 26.83
N GLU A 65 -7.97 2.93 27.47
CA GLU A 65 -8.09 4.23 26.80
C GLU A 65 -6.99 4.43 25.74
N ALA A 66 -5.74 4.08 26.06
CA ALA A 66 -4.64 4.13 25.11
C ALA A 66 -4.91 3.28 23.86
N ARG A 67 -5.45 2.04 24.02
CA ARG A 67 -5.83 1.18 22.88
C ARG A 67 -6.94 1.79 22.04
N GLU A 68 -7.96 2.35 22.67
CA GLU A 68 -9.08 2.98 21.96
C GLU A 68 -8.61 4.19 21.12
N ILE A 69 -7.73 5.03 21.69
CA ILE A 69 -7.13 6.18 20.99
C ILE A 69 -6.30 5.72 19.78
N VAL A 70 -5.45 4.71 19.97
CA VAL A 70 -4.58 4.19 18.90
C VAL A 70 -5.41 3.55 17.79
N ASN A 71 -6.41 2.72 18.13
CA ASN A 71 -7.29 2.09 17.15
C ASN A 71 -8.04 3.13 16.31
N LYS A 72 -8.62 4.13 16.97
CA LYS A 72 -9.31 5.22 16.28
C LYS A 72 -8.39 6.00 15.34
N TYR A 73 -7.17 6.28 15.77
CA TYR A 73 -6.18 6.94 14.92
C TYR A 73 -5.87 6.14 13.65
N PHE A 74 -5.67 4.82 13.78
CA PHE A 74 -5.41 3.98 12.62
C PHE A 74 -6.62 3.84 11.70
N GLU A 75 -7.83 3.74 12.23
CA GLU A 75 -9.07 3.74 11.43
C GLU A 75 -9.20 5.03 10.61
N GLU A 76 -8.93 6.19 11.22
CA GLU A 76 -8.95 7.48 10.53
C GLU A 76 -7.84 7.59 9.47
N LEU A 77 -6.66 7.07 9.76
CA LEU A 77 -5.52 7.05 8.83
C LEU A 77 -5.81 6.16 7.61
N GLU A 78 -6.32 4.95 7.84
CA GLU A 78 -6.73 4.02 6.77
C GLU A 78 -7.83 4.61 5.89
N ALA A 79 -8.85 5.23 6.49
CA ALA A 79 -9.91 5.90 5.76
C ALA A 79 -9.38 7.04 4.87
N LYS A 80 -8.45 7.84 5.40
CA LYS A 80 -7.81 8.94 4.66
C LYS A 80 -6.94 8.41 3.51
N MET A 81 -6.15 7.38 3.75
CA MET A 81 -5.32 6.76 2.72
C MET A 81 -6.17 6.11 1.63
N GLY A 82 -7.25 5.42 2.02
CA GLY A 82 -8.20 4.83 1.08
C GLY A 82 -8.88 5.87 0.19
N ALA A 83 -9.33 6.99 0.77
CA ALA A 83 -9.90 8.10 0.00
C ALA A 83 -8.89 8.69 -0.99
N ALA A 84 -7.65 8.88 -0.59
CA ALA A 84 -6.58 9.36 -1.46
C ALA A 84 -6.29 8.39 -2.60
N ALA A 85 -6.24 7.08 -2.33
CA ALA A 85 -6.01 6.05 -3.35
C ALA A 85 -7.16 6.02 -4.39
N ILE A 86 -8.42 6.15 -3.95
CA ILE A 86 -9.58 6.25 -4.83
C ILE A 86 -9.46 7.45 -5.77
N GLU A 87 -9.15 8.64 -5.24
CA GLU A 87 -9.02 9.85 -6.06
C GLU A 87 -7.84 9.76 -7.04
N GLN A 88 -6.70 9.24 -6.61
CA GLN A 88 -5.53 9.01 -7.47
C GLN A 88 -5.86 8.01 -8.58
N GLY A 89 -6.53 6.90 -8.25
CA GLY A 89 -6.95 5.90 -9.22
C GLY A 89 -7.92 6.44 -10.25
N LYS A 90 -8.91 7.22 -9.83
CA LYS A 90 -9.86 7.90 -10.73
C LYS A 90 -9.14 8.88 -11.65
N ALA A 91 -8.28 9.74 -11.11
CA ALA A 91 -7.53 10.70 -11.90
C ALA A 91 -6.64 10.00 -12.93
N PHE A 92 -5.96 8.93 -12.54
CA PHE A 92 -5.14 8.12 -13.44
C PHE A 92 -5.97 7.53 -14.59
N LEU A 93 -7.11 6.90 -14.32
CA LEU A 93 -7.98 6.31 -15.34
C LEU A 93 -8.60 7.36 -16.25
N GLU A 94 -8.97 8.53 -15.72
CA GLU A 94 -9.48 9.66 -16.50
C GLU A 94 -8.45 10.22 -17.49
N GLU A 95 -7.18 10.29 -17.11
CA GLU A 95 -6.09 10.66 -18.01
C GLU A 95 -5.76 9.53 -19.00
N ASN A 96 -5.74 8.28 -18.52
CA ASN A 96 -5.38 7.13 -19.33
C ASN A 96 -6.35 6.91 -20.50
N LYS A 97 -7.66 7.10 -20.31
CA LYS A 97 -8.66 6.96 -21.37
C LYS A 97 -8.50 7.94 -22.54
N LYS A 98 -7.74 9.03 -22.36
CA LYS A 98 -7.48 10.02 -23.42
C LYS A 98 -6.34 9.58 -24.34
N ARG A 99 -5.59 8.55 -23.94
CA ARG A 99 -4.48 8.04 -24.74
C ARG A 99 -4.98 7.28 -25.96
N ALA A 100 -4.32 7.48 -27.09
CA ALA A 100 -4.61 6.74 -28.31
C ALA A 100 -4.38 5.23 -28.09
N GLY A 101 -5.32 4.40 -28.53
CA GLY A 101 -5.25 2.93 -28.37
C GLY A 101 -5.87 2.40 -27.06
N VAL A 102 -6.21 3.26 -26.10
CA VAL A 102 -6.89 2.84 -24.88
C VAL A 102 -8.40 2.75 -25.12
N VAL A 103 -8.95 1.59 -24.82
CA VAL A 103 -10.40 1.32 -24.86
C VAL A 103 -10.92 1.26 -23.44
N THR A 104 -12.05 1.93 -23.17
CA THR A 104 -12.74 1.89 -21.87
C THR A 104 -14.04 1.12 -22.00
N LEU A 105 -14.24 0.12 -21.18
CA LEU A 105 -15.47 -0.67 -21.10
C LEU A 105 -16.50 -0.04 -20.16
N PRO A 106 -17.79 -0.39 -20.26
CA PRO A 106 -18.84 0.12 -19.37
C PRO A 106 -18.61 -0.16 -17.88
N SER A 107 -17.88 -1.22 -17.55
CA SER A 107 -17.46 -1.58 -16.19
C SER A 107 -16.43 -0.62 -15.58
N GLY A 108 -15.79 0.21 -16.42
CA GLY A 108 -14.64 1.05 -16.05
C GLY A 108 -13.30 0.40 -16.31
N LEU A 109 -13.25 -0.90 -16.67
CA LEU A 109 -12.03 -1.54 -17.12
C LEU A 109 -11.49 -0.83 -18.37
N GLN A 110 -10.19 -0.54 -18.39
CA GLN A 110 -9.53 -0.02 -19.57
C GLN A 110 -8.46 -1.02 -20.04
N TYR A 111 -8.26 -1.07 -21.35
CA TYR A 111 -7.20 -1.90 -21.92
C TYR A 111 -6.58 -1.27 -23.16
N GLU A 112 -5.38 -1.71 -23.47
CA GLU A 112 -4.60 -1.35 -24.65
C GLU A 112 -4.05 -2.66 -25.26
N ILE A 113 -4.25 -2.84 -26.55
CA ILE A 113 -3.76 -4.04 -27.25
C ILE A 113 -2.30 -3.81 -27.66
N ILE A 114 -1.39 -4.56 -27.03
CA ILE A 114 0.04 -4.54 -27.37
C ILE A 114 0.31 -5.46 -28.58
N LYS A 115 -0.33 -6.64 -28.55
CA LYS A 115 -0.25 -7.64 -29.61
C LYS A 115 -1.62 -8.29 -29.78
N GLU A 116 -2.11 -8.31 -30.99
CA GLU A 116 -3.35 -9.02 -31.34
C GLU A 116 -3.06 -10.51 -31.51
N GLY A 117 -3.89 -11.34 -30.87
CA GLY A 117 -3.89 -12.78 -31.07
C GLY A 117 -4.91 -13.20 -32.15
N THR A 118 -4.82 -14.41 -32.60
CA THR A 118 -5.71 -14.97 -33.63
C THR A 118 -6.40 -16.25 -33.21
N GLY A 119 -6.15 -16.75 -31.99
CA GLY A 119 -6.74 -17.97 -31.47
C GLY A 119 -8.15 -17.78 -30.92
N LYS A 120 -8.65 -18.79 -30.22
CA LYS A 120 -9.97 -18.75 -29.59
C LYS A 120 -10.00 -17.79 -28.39
N LYS A 121 -11.16 -17.22 -28.10
CA LYS A 121 -11.39 -16.46 -26.89
C LYS A 121 -11.86 -17.40 -25.78
N PRO A 122 -11.32 -17.30 -24.56
CA PRO A 122 -11.75 -18.17 -23.47
C PRO A 122 -13.16 -17.80 -22.99
N GLN A 123 -13.86 -18.80 -22.49
CA GLN A 123 -15.12 -18.66 -21.78
C GLN A 123 -14.88 -18.64 -20.26
N ALA A 124 -15.87 -18.22 -19.49
CA ALA A 124 -15.76 -18.13 -18.02
C ALA A 124 -15.40 -19.46 -17.34
N THR A 125 -15.72 -20.58 -17.94
CA THR A 125 -15.45 -21.93 -17.39
C THR A 125 -14.12 -22.51 -17.82
N ASP A 126 -13.41 -21.88 -18.75
CA ASP A 126 -12.15 -22.37 -19.27
C ASP A 126 -11.00 -22.11 -18.30
N GLN A 127 -9.92 -22.83 -18.49
CA GLN A 127 -8.63 -22.50 -17.90
C GLN A 127 -7.75 -21.80 -18.95
N VAL A 128 -6.90 -20.90 -18.50
CA VAL A 128 -5.97 -20.16 -19.35
C VAL A 128 -4.57 -20.25 -18.80
N LYS A 129 -3.60 -20.27 -19.71
CA LYS A 129 -2.18 -20.17 -19.40
C LYS A 129 -1.69 -18.81 -19.83
N CYS A 130 -1.16 -18.03 -18.90
CA CYS A 130 -0.76 -16.65 -19.11
C CYS A 130 0.65 -16.37 -18.59
N HIS A 131 1.35 -15.48 -19.29
CA HIS A 131 2.37 -14.65 -18.64
C HIS A 131 1.75 -13.31 -18.24
N TYR A 132 2.16 -12.79 -17.10
CA TYR A 132 1.69 -11.49 -16.64
C TYR A 132 2.72 -10.79 -15.76
N GLU A 133 2.55 -9.47 -15.70
CA GLU A 133 3.24 -8.60 -14.76
C GLU A 133 2.24 -7.58 -14.22
N GLY A 134 2.13 -7.49 -12.89
CA GLY A 134 1.20 -6.61 -12.19
C GLY A 134 1.93 -5.52 -11.42
N THR A 135 1.55 -4.25 -11.66
CA THR A 135 2.09 -3.07 -10.99
C THR A 135 1.00 -2.19 -10.43
N LEU A 136 1.34 -1.41 -9.41
CA LEU A 136 0.55 -0.25 -9.00
C LEU A 136 0.68 0.86 -10.04
N ILE A 137 -0.13 1.93 -9.91
CA ILE A 137 -0.10 3.07 -10.83
C ILE A 137 1.21 3.88 -10.79
N ASP A 138 1.98 3.78 -9.71
CA ASP A 138 3.31 4.37 -9.56
C ASP A 138 4.44 3.52 -10.15
N GLY A 139 4.11 2.33 -10.70
CA GLY A 139 5.05 1.39 -11.28
C GLY A 139 5.61 0.36 -10.29
N THR A 140 5.22 0.39 -9.03
CA THR A 140 5.64 -0.60 -8.03
C THR A 140 5.14 -1.99 -8.45
N LEU A 141 6.08 -2.89 -8.74
CA LEU A 141 5.78 -4.27 -9.10
C LEU A 141 5.33 -5.06 -7.87
N PHE A 142 4.19 -5.74 -7.95
CA PHE A 142 3.70 -6.58 -6.86
C PHE A 142 3.64 -8.07 -7.22
N ASP A 143 3.55 -8.42 -8.49
CA ASP A 143 3.58 -9.82 -8.93
C ASP A 143 4.00 -9.93 -10.40
N SER A 144 4.79 -10.98 -10.75
CA SER A 144 5.25 -11.23 -12.11
C SER A 144 5.55 -12.71 -12.34
N SER A 145 4.79 -13.34 -13.23
CA SER A 145 5.10 -14.69 -13.72
C SER A 145 6.34 -14.71 -14.61
N VAL A 146 6.64 -13.58 -15.26
CA VAL A 146 7.83 -13.42 -16.10
C VAL A 146 9.10 -13.48 -15.24
N GLN A 147 9.10 -12.81 -14.08
CA GLN A 147 10.25 -12.87 -13.15
C GLN A 147 10.40 -14.25 -12.52
N ARG A 148 9.32 -14.99 -12.31
CA ARG A 148 9.38 -16.39 -11.86
C ARG A 148 9.89 -17.36 -12.94
N GLY A 149 9.93 -16.93 -14.21
CA GLY A 149 10.41 -17.71 -15.33
C GLY A 149 9.44 -18.78 -15.85
N GLU A 150 8.19 -18.81 -15.35
CA GLU A 150 7.16 -19.79 -15.74
C GLU A 150 5.78 -19.13 -15.84
N PRO A 151 4.98 -19.50 -16.87
CA PRO A 151 3.60 -19.03 -16.98
C PRO A 151 2.72 -19.63 -15.90
N ALA A 152 1.68 -18.90 -15.52
CA ALA A 152 0.68 -19.36 -14.56
C ALA A 152 -0.57 -19.88 -15.28
N VAL A 153 -1.26 -20.85 -14.66
CA VAL A 153 -2.53 -21.38 -15.12
C VAL A 153 -3.62 -20.97 -14.15
N PHE A 154 -4.71 -20.40 -14.69
CA PHE A 154 -5.87 -19.93 -13.92
C PHE A 154 -7.18 -20.42 -14.52
N GLY A 155 -8.18 -20.68 -13.68
CA GLY A 155 -9.58 -20.68 -14.12
C GLY A 155 -10.03 -19.25 -14.40
N VAL A 156 -10.63 -18.99 -15.54
CA VAL A 156 -11.08 -17.64 -15.94
C VAL A 156 -12.00 -17.01 -14.88
N ASN A 157 -12.88 -17.80 -14.24
CA ASN A 157 -13.78 -17.35 -13.19
C ASN A 157 -13.16 -17.32 -11.77
N GLN A 158 -11.87 -17.60 -11.64
CA GLN A 158 -11.16 -17.68 -10.34
C GLN A 158 -10.19 -16.54 -10.10
N VAL A 159 -10.15 -15.56 -11.01
CA VAL A 159 -9.30 -14.38 -10.92
C VAL A 159 -10.12 -13.13 -10.59
N ILE A 160 -9.48 -11.99 -10.41
CA ILE A 160 -10.18 -10.72 -10.13
C ILE A 160 -11.14 -10.34 -11.26
N PRO A 161 -12.26 -9.64 -10.97
CA PRO A 161 -13.29 -9.32 -11.96
C PRO A 161 -12.78 -8.67 -13.23
N GLY A 162 -11.81 -7.75 -13.14
CA GLY A 162 -11.20 -7.11 -14.30
C GLY A 162 -10.49 -8.09 -15.23
N TRP A 163 -9.87 -9.14 -14.69
CA TRP A 163 -9.28 -10.20 -15.50
C TRP A 163 -10.35 -11.11 -16.11
N VAL A 164 -11.40 -11.45 -15.36
CA VAL A 164 -12.52 -12.24 -15.88
C VAL A 164 -13.12 -11.58 -17.12
N GLU A 165 -13.33 -10.26 -17.08
CA GLU A 165 -13.87 -9.50 -18.21
C GLU A 165 -12.86 -9.41 -19.36
N ALA A 166 -11.60 -9.06 -19.09
CA ALA A 166 -10.57 -8.91 -20.12
C ALA A 166 -10.28 -10.21 -20.86
N LEU A 167 -10.05 -11.31 -20.14
CA LEU A 167 -9.69 -12.61 -20.73
C LEU A 167 -10.72 -13.11 -21.73
N GLN A 168 -12.00 -12.92 -21.46
CA GLN A 168 -13.08 -13.32 -22.38
C GLN A 168 -13.12 -12.48 -23.68
N LEU A 169 -12.44 -11.34 -23.69
CA LEU A 169 -12.30 -10.50 -24.89
C LEU A 169 -11.01 -10.77 -25.66
N MET A 170 -9.98 -11.33 -24.99
CA MET A 170 -8.65 -11.57 -25.55
C MET A 170 -8.63 -12.82 -26.40
N PRO A 171 -8.28 -12.76 -27.71
CA PRO A 171 -7.93 -13.96 -28.46
C PRO A 171 -6.63 -14.59 -27.93
N GLU A 172 -6.52 -15.91 -27.94
CA GLU A 172 -5.28 -16.62 -27.65
C GLU A 172 -4.14 -16.13 -28.55
N GLY A 173 -2.96 -15.92 -27.95
CA GLY A 173 -1.80 -15.30 -28.56
C GLY A 173 -1.74 -13.79 -28.40
N SER A 174 -2.77 -13.16 -27.78
CA SER A 174 -2.78 -11.72 -27.48
C SER A 174 -1.88 -11.36 -26.31
N LYS A 175 -1.35 -10.13 -26.37
CA LYS A 175 -0.77 -9.44 -25.21
C LYS A 175 -1.45 -8.08 -25.05
N TRP A 176 -2.06 -7.88 -23.89
CA TRP A 176 -2.80 -6.65 -23.57
C TRP A 176 -2.24 -6.01 -22.32
N LYS A 177 -2.40 -4.70 -22.24
CA LYS A 177 -2.20 -3.94 -21.01
C LYS A 177 -3.56 -3.56 -20.45
N LEU A 178 -3.81 -3.95 -19.21
CA LEU A 178 -5.07 -3.74 -18.50
C LEU A 178 -4.87 -2.67 -17.44
N TYR A 179 -5.85 -1.79 -17.29
CA TYR A 179 -5.92 -0.79 -16.25
C TYR A 179 -7.23 -1.00 -15.50
N ILE A 180 -7.10 -1.50 -14.28
CA ILE A 180 -8.21 -2.09 -13.53
C ILE A 180 -8.57 -1.20 -12.36
N PRO A 181 -9.76 -0.56 -12.35
CA PRO A 181 -10.22 0.18 -11.17
C PRO A 181 -10.31 -0.75 -9.96
N SER A 182 -10.16 -0.20 -8.77
CA SER A 182 -10.08 -1.00 -7.53
C SER A 182 -11.28 -1.93 -7.32
N GLU A 183 -12.45 -1.54 -7.75
CA GLU A 183 -13.71 -2.31 -7.63
C GLU A 183 -13.70 -3.59 -8.47
N LEU A 184 -12.90 -3.61 -9.54
CA LEU A 184 -12.67 -4.78 -10.39
C LEU A 184 -11.36 -5.52 -10.04
N GLY A 185 -10.65 -5.06 -9.02
CA GLY A 185 -9.45 -5.64 -8.45
C GLY A 185 -9.68 -6.20 -7.05
N TYR A 186 -8.93 -5.71 -6.08
CA TYR A 186 -8.97 -6.17 -4.68
C TYR A 186 -9.80 -5.26 -3.76
N GLY A 187 -10.39 -4.17 -4.27
CA GLY A 187 -11.32 -3.31 -3.55
C GLY A 187 -10.73 -2.70 -2.28
N ALA A 188 -11.62 -2.53 -1.29
CA ALA A 188 -11.27 -1.93 0.00
C ALA A 188 -10.33 -2.79 0.88
N ARG A 189 -10.12 -4.05 0.54
CA ARG A 189 -9.24 -4.94 1.33
C ARG A 189 -7.79 -4.89 0.89
N GLY A 190 -7.53 -4.53 -0.38
CA GLY A 190 -6.21 -4.75 -0.97
C GLY A 190 -5.82 -6.23 -1.00
N ALA A 191 -4.54 -6.54 -1.16
CA ALA A 191 -4.03 -7.91 -1.11
C ALA A 191 -2.59 -7.96 -0.58
N GLY A 192 -2.37 -8.76 0.46
CA GLY A 192 -1.09 -8.89 1.10
C GLY A 192 -0.52 -7.54 1.57
N GLU A 193 0.81 -7.44 1.61
CA GLU A 193 1.51 -6.20 1.99
C GLU A 193 1.76 -5.28 0.79
N MET A 194 1.64 -5.80 -0.43
CA MET A 194 2.06 -5.12 -1.66
C MET A 194 0.94 -4.35 -2.36
N ILE A 195 -0.32 -4.69 -2.13
CA ILE A 195 -1.47 -4.04 -2.77
C ILE A 195 -2.33 -3.36 -1.70
N PRO A 196 -2.13 -2.05 -1.48
CA PRO A 196 -2.93 -1.30 -0.51
C PRO A 196 -4.43 -1.31 -0.84
N PRO A 197 -5.30 -1.02 0.14
CA PRO A 197 -6.71 -0.79 -0.08
C PRO A 197 -6.98 0.22 -1.21
N HIS A 198 -8.02 -0.06 -2.00
CA HIS A 198 -8.48 0.81 -3.08
C HIS A 198 -7.47 1.08 -4.21
N SER A 199 -6.47 0.23 -4.38
CA SER A 199 -5.47 0.37 -5.43
C SER A 199 -6.06 0.12 -6.81
N THR A 200 -5.85 1.05 -7.74
CA THR A 200 -5.98 0.81 -9.17
C THR A 200 -4.77 0.03 -9.64
N LEU A 201 -4.99 -1.00 -10.44
CA LEU A 201 -3.95 -1.95 -10.85
C LEU A 201 -3.64 -1.81 -12.35
N VAL A 202 -2.40 -2.05 -12.69
CA VAL A 202 -1.95 -2.12 -14.09
C VAL A 202 -1.34 -3.50 -14.32
N PHE A 203 -1.83 -4.22 -15.34
CA PHE A 203 -1.29 -5.52 -15.71
C PHE A 203 -0.89 -5.53 -17.17
N GLU A 204 0.26 -6.11 -17.48
CA GLU A 204 0.52 -6.66 -18.80
C GLU A 204 0.21 -8.15 -18.76
N VAL A 205 -0.68 -8.60 -19.65
CA VAL A 205 -1.14 -10.00 -19.70
C VAL A 205 -0.92 -10.54 -21.11
N GLU A 206 -0.20 -11.62 -21.21
CA GLU A 206 -0.05 -12.40 -22.45
C GLU A 206 -0.81 -13.72 -22.31
N LEU A 207 -1.89 -13.89 -23.10
CA LEU A 207 -2.68 -15.10 -23.14
C LEU A 207 -2.02 -16.10 -24.08
N LEU A 208 -1.33 -17.08 -23.50
CA LEU A 208 -0.55 -18.06 -24.27
C LEU A 208 -1.40 -19.20 -24.82
N GLU A 209 -2.35 -19.69 -24.01
CA GLU A 209 -3.13 -20.89 -24.35
C GLU A 209 -4.47 -20.87 -23.60
N VAL A 210 -5.53 -21.33 -24.27
CA VAL A 210 -6.83 -21.62 -23.67
C VAL A 210 -6.97 -23.13 -23.56
N LEU A 211 -7.05 -23.64 -22.33
CA LEU A 211 -7.04 -25.08 -21.99
C LEU A 211 -8.45 -25.68 -21.95
#